data_fb13ae7fad297b20d9b7e648b44539ce
#
_entry.id   fb13ae7fad297b20d9b7e648b44539ce
#
_cell.length_a   1.000
_cell.length_b   1.000
_cell.length_c   1.000
_cell.angle_alpha   90.00
_cell.angle_beta   90.00
_cell.angle_gamma   90.00
#
_symmetry.space_group_name_H-M   'P 1'
#
loop_
_entity.id
_entity.type
_entity.pdbx_description
1 polymer ?
#
loop_
_entity_poly.entity_id
_entity_poly.type
_entity_poly.pdbx_seq_one_letter_code
_entity_poly.pdbx_strand_id
1 'polypeptide(L)'
;GLRTGHPGFTSWVTTAPSTTAAAGHLASAVAFPQRYWFQPGNHLDAMAVRWLIELLGFPASFVGTFTSGGSTANIVGMGAARQHAAEQLGIDAALDGMGAIPEPRVYASSETHHVVTRAMGVLGLGRANLRLVELDDGRRADLRRLQAFIHEDQSAGRTPVAIVGNAGDVNTGIVDPLPEMAAIAREHDIWFHVDGAYGGWGVLDERVEAAFGDRSLYDSFAVDPHKWLAAPVGTGLTICRDGDLLGRAFSIESGAYLRERSRAMPVEDAESPWGVIGGTMDWGVDFSMPTRGLPVWAVLKEIGAEGMRERVRRHNDFARMVAARARAEEELELLSEPQLSIACFRYRPPGWDDEARLEGLNAGILSELRRVGRSLPSSTNVGGRFALRACYINPRNDHEHVKLLVDDVLEIGRRLAAEA
;
A
#
# COMPACT_ATOMS: atom_id res chain seq x y z
N GLY A 1 1.47 27.28 -3.33
CA GLY A 1 0.82 26.04 -2.84
C GLY A 1 1.67 24.82 -3.12
N LEU A 2 1.49 23.74 -2.35
CA LEU A 2 2.21 22.47 -2.53
C LEU A 2 1.98 21.94 -3.95
N ARG A 3 3.07 21.66 -4.65
CA ARG A 3 3.02 21.13 -6.02
C ARG A 3 3.48 19.67 -5.99
N THR A 4 2.55 18.72 -5.98
CA THR A 4 2.84 17.28 -5.94
C THR A 4 3.70 16.78 -7.11
N GLY A 5 3.73 17.51 -8.22
CA GLY A 5 4.60 17.23 -9.37
C GLY A 5 6.01 17.82 -9.27
N HIS A 6 6.30 18.68 -8.27
CA HIS A 6 7.62 19.26 -8.10
C HIS A 6 8.62 18.19 -7.63
N PRO A 7 9.85 18.13 -8.19
CA PRO A 7 10.83 17.10 -7.80
C PRO A 7 11.28 17.19 -6.34
N GLY A 8 11.24 18.35 -5.71
CA GLY A 8 11.47 18.53 -4.26
C GLY A 8 10.30 18.16 -3.35
N PHE A 9 9.18 17.70 -3.92
CA PHE A 9 8.03 17.25 -3.13
C PHE A 9 8.23 15.82 -2.65
N THR A 10 8.37 15.64 -1.35
CA THR A 10 8.59 14.35 -0.69
C THR A 10 7.66 14.15 0.52
N SER A 11 6.56 14.95 0.58
CA SER A 11 5.56 14.83 1.66
C SER A 11 4.64 13.62 1.44
N TRP A 12 4.20 13.02 2.55
CA TRP A 12 3.25 11.91 2.56
C TRP A 12 3.70 10.74 1.67
N VAL A 13 2.72 10.03 1.08
CA VAL A 13 2.98 8.99 0.07
C VAL A 13 2.11 9.30 -1.14
N THR A 14 2.46 10.37 -1.85
CA THR A 14 1.72 10.83 -3.03
C THR A 14 2.65 11.51 -4.03
N THR A 15 2.26 11.47 -5.30
CA THR A 15 2.94 12.16 -6.41
C THR A 15 1.93 12.60 -7.45
N ALA A 16 2.31 13.52 -8.33
CA ALA A 16 1.55 13.77 -9.55
C ALA A 16 1.77 12.60 -10.54
N PRO A 17 0.78 12.31 -11.38
CA PRO A 17 0.93 11.27 -12.40
C PRO A 17 2.06 11.60 -13.39
N SER A 18 2.61 10.57 -14.03
CA SER A 18 3.44 10.76 -15.23
C SER A 18 2.62 11.37 -16.36
N THR A 19 3.27 12.02 -17.31
CA THR A 19 2.59 12.64 -18.46
C THR A 19 1.81 11.60 -19.26
N THR A 20 2.41 10.44 -19.49
CA THR A 20 1.81 9.32 -20.20
C THR A 20 0.60 8.76 -19.46
N ALA A 21 0.68 8.62 -18.13
CA ALA A 21 -0.46 8.19 -17.33
C ALA A 21 -1.61 9.20 -17.36
N ALA A 22 -1.31 10.51 -17.33
CA ALA A 22 -2.32 11.55 -17.42
C ALA A 22 -3.02 11.56 -18.81
N ALA A 23 -2.27 11.40 -19.88
CA ALA A 23 -2.81 11.25 -21.24
C ALA A 23 -3.67 9.99 -21.37
N GLY A 24 -3.20 8.85 -20.85
CA GLY A 24 -3.95 7.59 -20.81
C GLY A 24 -5.26 7.73 -20.02
N HIS A 25 -5.24 8.47 -18.92
CA HIS A 25 -6.44 8.74 -18.11
C HIS A 25 -7.47 9.59 -18.87
N LEU A 26 -7.02 10.65 -19.55
CA LEU A 26 -7.89 11.47 -20.40
C LEU A 26 -8.51 10.62 -21.51
N ALA A 27 -7.70 9.81 -22.20
CA ALA A 27 -8.18 8.90 -23.24
C ALA A 27 -9.20 7.89 -22.68
N SER A 28 -8.94 7.33 -21.50
CA SER A 28 -9.85 6.41 -20.81
C SER A 28 -11.19 7.09 -20.50
N ALA A 29 -11.17 8.30 -19.96
CA ALA A 29 -12.38 9.04 -19.61
C ALA A 29 -13.26 9.35 -20.82
N VAL A 30 -12.67 9.54 -22.00
CA VAL A 30 -13.40 9.84 -23.24
C VAL A 30 -13.86 8.57 -23.95
N ALA A 31 -12.99 7.59 -24.12
CA ALA A 31 -13.24 6.40 -24.94
C ALA A 31 -13.85 5.24 -24.16
N PHE A 32 -13.54 5.12 -22.85
CA PHE A 32 -13.96 4.00 -22.01
C PHE A 32 -14.46 4.49 -20.64
N PRO A 33 -15.51 5.35 -20.60
CA PRO A 33 -15.90 6.06 -19.36
C PRO A 33 -16.42 5.12 -18.29
N GLN A 34 -16.83 3.91 -18.65
CA GLN A 34 -17.36 2.92 -17.73
C GLN A 34 -16.83 1.52 -18.08
N ARG A 35 -16.20 0.87 -17.16
CA ARG A 35 -15.67 -0.48 -17.24
C ARG A 35 -16.72 -1.44 -17.81
N TYR A 36 -17.20 -2.31 -17.73
CA TYR A 36 -18.13 -3.38 -18.13
C TYR A 36 -18.90 -3.20 -19.45
N TRP A 37 -19.16 -1.97 -19.87
CA TRP A 37 -19.91 -1.71 -21.09
C TRP A 37 -19.05 -1.68 -22.35
N PHE A 38 -17.73 -1.53 -22.19
CA PHE A 38 -16.78 -1.39 -23.29
C PHE A 38 -15.72 -2.50 -23.23
N GLN A 39 -15.91 -3.54 -24.05
CA GLN A 39 -14.99 -4.69 -24.09
C GLN A 39 -13.50 -4.31 -24.24
N PRO A 40 -13.10 -3.38 -25.12
CA PRO A 40 -11.69 -2.98 -25.21
C PRO A 40 -11.13 -2.42 -23.91
N GLY A 41 -11.95 -1.67 -23.15
CA GLY A 41 -11.57 -1.15 -21.84
C GLY A 41 -11.36 -2.27 -20.80
N ASN A 42 -12.27 -3.24 -20.77
CA ASN A 42 -12.15 -4.42 -19.91
C ASN A 42 -10.91 -5.25 -20.24
N HIS A 43 -10.59 -5.38 -21.52
CA HIS A 43 -9.41 -6.08 -21.98
C HIS A 43 -8.12 -5.38 -21.54
N LEU A 44 -8.06 -4.05 -21.63
CA LEU A 44 -6.95 -3.26 -21.13
C LEU A 44 -6.80 -3.34 -19.61
N ASP A 45 -7.91 -3.36 -18.86
CA ASP A 45 -7.89 -3.58 -17.40
C ASP A 45 -7.31 -4.96 -17.08
N ALA A 46 -7.80 -6.02 -17.71
CA ALA A 46 -7.34 -7.39 -17.49
C ALA A 46 -5.85 -7.55 -17.86
N MET A 47 -5.40 -6.96 -18.98
CA MET A 47 -4.01 -6.97 -19.40
C MET A 47 -3.12 -6.24 -18.38
N ALA A 48 -3.52 -5.06 -17.95
CA ALA A 48 -2.75 -4.29 -16.97
C ALA A 48 -2.65 -5.02 -15.62
N VAL A 49 -3.73 -5.64 -15.15
CA VAL A 49 -3.74 -6.48 -13.94
C VAL A 49 -2.77 -7.66 -14.09
N ARG A 50 -2.82 -8.37 -15.23
CA ARG A 50 -1.94 -9.51 -15.50
C ARG A 50 -0.47 -9.08 -15.47
N TRP A 51 -0.13 -7.97 -16.11
CA TRP A 51 1.24 -7.45 -16.10
C TRP A 51 1.71 -7.03 -14.72
N LEU A 52 0.80 -6.50 -13.87
CA LEU A 52 1.13 -6.16 -12.48
C LEU A 52 1.34 -7.41 -11.63
N ILE A 53 0.51 -8.45 -11.78
CA ILE A 53 0.68 -9.74 -11.12
C ILE A 53 2.05 -10.34 -11.45
N GLU A 54 2.40 -10.38 -12.75
CA GLU A 54 3.68 -10.88 -13.21
C GLU A 54 4.86 -10.03 -12.73
N LEU A 55 4.77 -8.70 -12.86
CA LEU A 55 5.81 -7.76 -12.45
C LEU A 55 6.12 -7.86 -10.96
N LEU A 56 5.08 -8.01 -10.12
CA LEU A 56 5.21 -8.14 -8.67
C LEU A 56 5.54 -9.57 -8.22
N GLY A 57 5.70 -10.52 -9.14
CA GLY A 57 6.15 -11.87 -8.89
C GLY A 57 5.11 -12.77 -8.21
N PHE A 58 3.82 -12.52 -8.42
CA PHE A 58 2.76 -13.42 -8.00
C PHE A 58 2.57 -14.57 -9.00
N PRO A 59 2.10 -15.76 -8.54
CA PRO A 59 1.72 -16.84 -9.44
C PRO A 59 0.67 -16.40 -10.47
N ALA A 60 0.73 -16.97 -11.67
CA ALA A 60 -0.22 -16.68 -12.75
C ALA A 60 -1.68 -17.04 -12.44
N SER A 61 -1.91 -17.91 -11.43
CA SER A 61 -3.24 -18.29 -10.95
C SER A 61 -3.92 -17.20 -10.11
N PHE A 62 -3.16 -16.22 -9.62
CA PHE A 62 -3.75 -15.11 -8.87
C PHE A 62 -4.57 -14.21 -9.80
N VAL A 63 -5.59 -13.62 -9.25
CA VAL A 63 -6.47 -12.66 -9.92
C VAL A 63 -6.31 -11.28 -9.31
N GLY A 64 -6.85 -10.25 -9.97
CA GLY A 64 -6.83 -8.91 -9.41
C GLY A 64 -7.95 -8.02 -9.93
N THR A 65 -8.31 -7.04 -9.14
CA THR A 65 -9.30 -6.02 -9.52
C THR A 65 -8.80 -4.62 -9.16
N PHE A 66 -8.98 -3.68 -10.09
CA PHE A 66 -8.71 -2.28 -9.81
C PHE A 66 -9.73 -1.72 -8.84
N THR A 67 -9.26 -0.85 -7.96
CA THR A 67 -10.04 -0.15 -6.93
C THR A 67 -9.77 1.36 -6.98
N SER A 68 -10.50 2.12 -6.19
CA SER A 68 -10.32 3.58 -6.10
C SER A 68 -9.08 4.01 -5.28
N GLY A 69 -8.27 3.07 -4.83
CA GLY A 69 -7.04 3.30 -4.06
C GLY A 69 -6.88 2.29 -2.93
N GLY A 70 -5.78 2.40 -2.17
CA GLY A 70 -5.39 1.47 -1.12
C GLY A 70 -6.46 1.23 -0.05
N SER A 71 -7.26 2.24 0.28
CA SER A 71 -8.38 2.06 1.23
C SER A 71 -9.37 1.01 0.73
N THR A 72 -9.81 1.13 -0.52
CA THR A 72 -10.75 0.17 -1.12
C THR A 72 -10.05 -1.17 -1.42
N ALA A 73 -8.77 -1.14 -1.80
CA ALA A 73 -8.00 -2.36 -2.02
C ALA A 73 -7.89 -3.21 -0.74
N ASN A 74 -7.63 -2.58 0.40
CA ASN A 74 -7.63 -3.27 1.70
C ASN A 74 -9.03 -3.76 2.09
N ILE A 75 -10.11 -2.99 1.81
CA ILE A 75 -11.49 -3.44 2.06
C ILE A 75 -11.80 -4.69 1.25
N VAL A 76 -11.38 -4.77 -0.02
CA VAL A 76 -11.61 -5.94 -0.87
C VAL A 76 -10.85 -7.16 -0.36
N GLY A 77 -9.54 -7.02 -0.05
CA GLY A 77 -8.73 -8.12 0.50
C GLY A 77 -9.24 -8.61 1.85
N MET A 78 -9.60 -7.67 2.74
CA MET A 78 -10.18 -8.00 4.05
C MET A 78 -11.61 -8.54 3.97
N GLY A 79 -12.36 -8.17 2.93
CA GLY A 79 -13.68 -8.74 2.65
C GLY A 79 -13.61 -10.20 2.25
N ALA A 80 -12.59 -10.58 1.45
CA ALA A 80 -12.29 -11.98 1.16
C ALA A 80 -11.89 -12.73 2.45
N ALA A 81 -11.05 -12.13 3.31
CA ALA A 81 -10.68 -12.71 4.60
C ALA A 81 -11.90 -12.99 5.49
N ARG A 82 -12.84 -12.02 5.55
CA ARG A 82 -14.10 -12.16 6.27
C ARG A 82 -14.92 -13.35 5.75
N GLN A 83 -15.07 -13.46 4.44
CA GLN A 83 -15.83 -14.53 3.81
C GLN A 83 -15.18 -15.89 4.06
N HIS A 84 -13.86 -15.99 3.90
CA HIS A 84 -13.08 -17.19 4.18
C HIS A 84 -13.30 -17.68 5.62
N ALA A 85 -13.11 -16.82 6.61
CA ALA A 85 -13.29 -17.18 8.01
C ALA A 85 -14.74 -17.59 8.35
N ALA A 86 -15.74 -16.99 7.70
CA ALA A 86 -17.13 -17.36 7.85
C ALA A 86 -17.42 -18.76 7.26
N GLU A 87 -16.90 -19.03 6.06
CA GLU A 87 -17.08 -20.33 5.37
C GLU A 87 -16.46 -21.49 6.17
N GLN A 88 -15.32 -21.26 6.86
CA GLN A 88 -14.76 -22.25 7.80
C GLN A 88 -15.72 -22.64 8.93
N LEU A 89 -16.64 -21.74 9.28
CA LEU A 89 -17.68 -21.98 10.28
C LEU A 89 -19.01 -22.46 9.68
N GLY A 90 -19.07 -22.65 8.36
CA GLY A 90 -20.29 -23.00 7.62
C GLY A 90 -21.29 -21.82 7.50
N ILE A 91 -20.79 -20.57 7.56
CA ILE A 91 -21.58 -19.34 7.51
C ILE A 91 -21.26 -18.63 6.17
N ASP A 92 -22.24 -18.01 5.55
CA ASP A 92 -22.05 -17.07 4.46
C ASP A 92 -22.13 -15.63 5.00
N ALA A 93 -20.97 -14.99 5.22
CA ALA A 93 -20.93 -13.65 5.78
C ALA A 93 -21.57 -12.57 4.88
N ALA A 94 -21.61 -12.81 3.57
CA ALA A 94 -22.24 -11.88 2.64
C ALA A 94 -23.78 -11.96 2.71
N LEU A 95 -24.34 -13.15 2.97
CA LEU A 95 -25.77 -13.40 3.10
C LEU A 95 -26.26 -13.23 4.53
N ASP A 96 -25.58 -13.87 5.49
CA ASP A 96 -26.04 -14.01 6.88
C ASP A 96 -25.55 -12.85 7.79
N GLY A 97 -24.55 -12.09 7.31
CA GLY A 97 -23.91 -11.04 8.10
C GLY A 97 -22.93 -11.60 9.15
N MET A 98 -22.46 -10.71 10.02
CA MET A 98 -21.39 -11.01 10.99
C MET A 98 -21.90 -11.57 12.33
N GLY A 99 -23.22 -11.58 12.56
CA GLY A 99 -23.80 -11.90 13.88
C GLY A 99 -23.55 -13.32 14.37
N ALA A 100 -23.30 -14.27 13.48
CA ALA A 100 -23.04 -15.67 13.80
C ALA A 100 -21.55 -16.00 13.98
N ILE A 101 -20.65 -15.07 13.68
CA ILE A 101 -19.19 -15.28 13.80
C ILE A 101 -18.74 -14.90 15.23
N PRO A 102 -18.21 -15.83 16.03
CA PRO A 102 -17.80 -15.56 17.41
C PRO A 102 -16.63 -14.57 17.44
N GLU A 103 -16.81 -13.40 18.01
CA GLU A 103 -15.78 -12.39 18.28
C GLU A 103 -14.62 -12.37 17.25
N PRO A 104 -14.85 -11.91 16.01
CA PRO A 104 -13.82 -11.94 14.97
C PRO A 104 -12.57 -11.15 15.38
N ARG A 105 -11.39 -11.65 15.10
CA ARG A 105 -10.10 -11.02 15.41
C ARG A 105 -9.27 -10.81 14.15
N VAL A 106 -8.64 -9.65 14.06
CA VAL A 106 -7.63 -9.32 13.04
C VAL A 106 -6.38 -8.87 13.75
N TYR A 107 -5.22 -9.31 13.27
CA TYR A 107 -3.92 -9.03 13.85
C TYR A 107 -3.09 -8.19 12.88
N ALA A 108 -2.51 -7.09 13.35
CA ALA A 108 -1.64 -6.22 12.57
C ALA A 108 -0.62 -5.53 13.48
N SER A 109 0.52 -5.10 12.95
CA SER A 109 1.47 -4.33 13.75
C SER A 109 0.90 -2.98 14.18
N SER A 110 1.44 -2.40 15.24
CA SER A 110 1.04 -1.07 15.73
C SER A 110 1.35 0.06 14.74
N GLU A 111 2.20 -0.19 13.72
CA GLU A 111 2.47 0.73 12.61
C GLU A 111 1.52 0.51 11.39
N THR A 112 0.53 -0.37 11.52
CA THR A 112 -0.42 -0.60 10.42
C THR A 112 -1.18 0.68 10.06
N HIS A 113 -1.43 0.88 8.77
CA HIS A 113 -2.13 2.07 8.31
C HIS A 113 -3.59 2.06 8.79
N HIS A 114 -4.13 3.23 9.19
CA HIS A 114 -5.50 3.37 9.69
C HIS A 114 -6.60 2.88 8.72
N VAL A 115 -6.26 2.63 7.45
CA VAL A 115 -7.20 2.03 6.48
C VAL A 115 -7.62 0.61 6.88
N VAL A 116 -6.77 -0.15 7.57
CA VAL A 116 -7.12 -1.48 8.12
C VAL A 116 -8.21 -1.34 9.17
N THR A 117 -8.04 -0.40 10.12
CA THR A 117 -9.08 -0.09 11.13
C THR A 117 -10.39 0.37 10.46
N ARG A 118 -10.29 1.14 9.35
CA ARG A 118 -11.47 1.54 8.56
C ARG A 118 -12.14 0.34 7.91
N ALA A 119 -11.37 -0.55 7.30
CA ALA A 119 -11.88 -1.78 6.68
C ALA A 119 -12.64 -2.64 7.68
N MET A 120 -12.10 -2.80 8.90
CA MET A 120 -12.79 -3.52 10.00
C MET A 120 -14.16 -2.92 10.30
N GLY A 121 -14.26 -1.59 10.36
CA GLY A 121 -15.53 -0.91 10.59
C GLY A 121 -16.54 -1.10 9.46
N VAL A 122 -16.08 -0.93 8.20
CA VAL A 122 -16.93 -1.05 7.00
C VAL A 122 -17.43 -2.48 6.79
N LEU A 123 -16.58 -3.48 7.07
CA LEU A 123 -16.90 -4.90 6.90
C LEU A 123 -17.68 -5.51 8.06
N GLY A 124 -18.01 -4.72 9.10
CA GLY A 124 -18.73 -5.20 10.29
C GLY A 124 -17.89 -6.08 11.23
N LEU A 125 -16.58 -6.18 11.01
CA LEU A 125 -15.64 -6.90 11.89
C LEU A 125 -15.47 -6.24 13.27
N GLY A 126 -15.80 -4.95 13.38
CA GLY A 126 -15.65 -4.16 14.61
C GLY A 126 -14.22 -3.67 14.83
N ARG A 127 -14.04 -2.36 14.96
CA ARG A 127 -12.70 -1.74 15.14
C ARG A 127 -12.00 -2.19 16.42
N ALA A 128 -12.78 -2.48 17.48
CA ALA A 128 -12.26 -2.98 18.76
C ALA A 128 -11.66 -4.39 18.68
N ASN A 129 -11.93 -5.11 17.59
CA ASN A 129 -11.45 -6.47 17.36
C ASN A 129 -10.11 -6.52 16.62
N LEU A 130 -9.52 -5.37 16.30
CA LEU A 130 -8.15 -5.27 15.79
C LEU A 130 -7.17 -5.42 16.96
N ARG A 131 -6.35 -6.47 16.92
CA ARG A 131 -5.26 -6.71 17.87
C ARG A 131 -3.98 -6.08 17.29
N LEU A 132 -3.53 -4.99 17.90
CA LEU A 132 -2.28 -4.32 17.52
C LEU A 132 -1.10 -5.02 18.19
N VAL A 133 -0.27 -5.64 17.36
CA VAL A 133 0.96 -6.32 17.77
C VAL A 133 2.05 -5.28 17.98
N GLU A 134 2.72 -5.31 19.11
CA GLU A 134 3.84 -4.45 19.43
C GLU A 134 5.00 -4.68 18.45
N LEU A 135 5.91 -3.72 18.36
CA LEU A 135 7.07 -3.80 17.49
C LEU A 135 8.24 -4.48 18.17
N ASP A 136 9.04 -5.20 17.39
CA ASP A 136 10.38 -5.66 17.79
C ASP A 136 11.40 -4.50 17.79
N ASP A 137 12.65 -4.77 18.16
CA ASP A 137 13.73 -3.78 18.14
C ASP A 137 14.03 -3.25 16.72
N GLY A 138 13.68 -4.00 15.68
CA GLY A 138 13.75 -3.61 14.28
C GLY A 138 12.54 -2.82 13.78
N ARG A 139 11.61 -2.46 14.69
CA ARG A 139 10.34 -1.76 14.38
C ARG A 139 9.39 -2.55 13.47
N ARG A 140 9.45 -3.85 13.47
CA ARG A 140 8.56 -4.77 12.74
C ARG A 140 7.61 -5.44 13.72
N ALA A 141 6.53 -6.05 13.27
CA ALA A 141 5.64 -6.83 14.12
C ALA A 141 6.41 -7.90 14.94
N ASP A 142 6.27 -7.89 16.27
CA ASP A 142 6.85 -8.94 17.13
C ASP A 142 6.09 -10.24 16.93
N LEU A 143 6.72 -11.22 16.30
CA LEU A 143 6.13 -12.51 15.97
C LEU A 143 5.73 -13.32 17.23
N ARG A 144 6.44 -13.17 18.33
CA ARG A 144 6.09 -13.87 19.59
C ARG A 144 4.78 -13.32 20.16
N ARG A 145 4.58 -11.99 20.07
CA ARG A 145 3.33 -11.35 20.49
C ARG A 145 2.17 -11.72 19.56
N LEU A 146 2.44 -11.78 18.25
CA LEU A 146 1.45 -12.24 17.27
C LEU A 146 0.96 -13.65 17.61
N GLN A 147 1.87 -14.60 17.80
CA GLN A 147 1.51 -15.98 18.16
C GLN A 147 0.78 -16.06 19.51
N ALA A 148 1.23 -15.32 20.52
CA ALA A 148 0.56 -15.25 21.81
C ALA A 148 -0.89 -14.76 21.68
N PHE A 149 -1.14 -13.72 20.90
CA PHE A 149 -2.48 -13.20 20.64
C PHE A 149 -3.39 -14.22 19.94
N ILE A 150 -2.86 -14.93 18.94
CA ILE A 150 -3.62 -15.98 18.24
C ILE A 150 -4.01 -17.10 19.22
N HIS A 151 -3.08 -17.60 20.01
CA HIS A 151 -3.34 -18.64 21.02
C HIS A 151 -4.36 -18.21 22.08
N GLU A 152 -4.22 -16.98 22.61
CA GLU A 152 -5.20 -16.40 23.57
C GLU A 152 -6.62 -16.36 22.97
N ASP A 153 -6.74 -15.88 21.74
CA ASP A 153 -8.03 -15.71 21.09
C ASP A 153 -8.68 -17.06 20.75
N GLN A 154 -7.91 -18.01 20.18
CA GLN A 154 -8.38 -19.36 19.91
C GLN A 154 -8.81 -20.11 21.18
N SER A 155 -8.04 -19.99 22.28
CA SER A 155 -8.35 -20.60 23.57
C SER A 155 -9.63 -20.01 24.20
N ALA A 156 -9.95 -18.76 23.88
CA ALA A 156 -11.16 -18.08 24.33
C ALA A 156 -12.37 -18.32 23.39
N GLY A 157 -12.23 -19.14 22.35
CA GLY A 157 -13.30 -19.43 21.38
C GLY A 157 -13.58 -18.27 20.40
N ARG A 158 -12.66 -17.34 20.25
CA ARG A 158 -12.74 -16.25 19.28
C ARG A 158 -12.29 -16.72 17.89
N THR A 159 -12.75 -16.03 16.85
CA THR A 159 -12.46 -16.38 15.46
C THR A 159 -11.33 -15.52 14.89
N PRO A 160 -10.10 -16.05 14.70
CA PRO A 160 -9.07 -15.39 13.90
C PRO A 160 -9.53 -15.25 12.45
N VAL A 161 -9.56 -14.02 11.92
CA VAL A 161 -10.03 -13.73 10.55
C VAL A 161 -8.86 -13.47 9.62
N ALA A 162 -7.93 -12.60 10.03
CA ALA A 162 -6.80 -12.24 9.20
C ALA A 162 -5.58 -11.83 10.03
N ILE A 163 -4.40 -12.12 9.46
CA ILE A 163 -3.14 -11.47 9.80
C ILE A 163 -2.85 -10.45 8.68
N VAL A 164 -2.58 -9.19 9.06
CA VAL A 164 -2.24 -8.12 8.11
C VAL A 164 -0.79 -7.73 8.27
N GLY A 165 0.03 -7.99 7.25
CA GLY A 165 1.43 -7.57 7.20
C GLY A 165 1.59 -6.27 6.41
N ASN A 166 2.47 -5.37 6.86
CA ASN A 166 2.80 -4.16 6.11
C ASN A 166 4.00 -4.42 5.19
N ALA A 167 3.80 -4.29 3.89
CA ALA A 167 4.89 -4.21 2.93
C ALA A 167 5.36 -2.75 2.84
N GLY A 168 6.07 -2.29 3.87
CA GLY A 168 6.49 -0.92 4.05
C GLY A 168 5.47 -0.05 4.79
N ASP A 169 5.66 0.15 6.10
CA ASP A 169 4.80 1.01 6.89
C ASP A 169 4.81 2.47 6.39
N VAL A 170 3.74 3.21 6.68
CA VAL A 170 3.59 4.57 6.18
C VAL A 170 4.53 5.58 6.85
N ASN A 171 5.03 5.31 8.05
CA ASN A 171 5.89 6.21 8.82
C ASN A 171 7.36 6.09 8.40
N THR A 172 7.90 4.88 8.37
CA THR A 172 9.33 4.62 8.20
C THR A 172 9.67 3.85 6.93
N GLY A 173 8.70 3.19 6.29
CA GLY A 173 8.91 2.33 5.13
C GLY A 173 9.48 0.96 5.47
N ILE A 174 9.47 0.57 6.74
CA ILE A 174 9.92 -0.76 7.19
C ILE A 174 8.91 -1.81 6.77
N VAL A 175 9.40 -2.94 6.26
CA VAL A 175 8.61 -4.11 5.88
C VAL A 175 8.52 -5.04 7.09
N ASP A 176 7.31 -5.46 7.45
CA ASP A 176 7.09 -6.48 8.48
C ASP A 176 7.77 -7.81 8.10
N PRO A 177 7.98 -8.74 9.03
CA PRO A 177 8.56 -10.07 8.74
C PRO A 177 7.55 -10.96 7.99
N LEU A 178 7.25 -10.56 6.73
CA LEU A 178 6.20 -11.15 5.90
C LEU A 178 6.35 -12.65 5.69
N PRO A 179 7.57 -13.21 5.46
CA PRO A 179 7.76 -14.65 5.33
C PRO A 179 7.30 -15.43 6.56
N GLU A 180 7.68 -14.95 7.73
CA GLU A 180 7.35 -15.60 9.01
C GLU A 180 5.87 -15.41 9.36
N MET A 181 5.29 -14.23 9.08
CA MET A 181 3.86 -13.98 9.25
C MET A 181 3.02 -14.87 8.35
N ALA A 182 3.45 -15.09 7.09
CA ALA A 182 2.81 -16.04 6.18
C ALA A 182 2.85 -17.47 6.70
N ALA A 183 3.98 -17.91 7.29
CA ALA A 183 4.11 -19.23 7.91
C ALA A 183 3.14 -19.41 9.09
N ILE A 184 3.05 -18.40 9.97
CA ILE A 184 2.11 -18.40 11.11
C ILE A 184 0.66 -18.44 10.60
N ALA A 185 0.33 -17.66 9.58
CA ALA A 185 -1.01 -17.67 8.99
C ALA A 185 -1.41 -19.06 8.46
N ARG A 186 -0.49 -19.74 7.79
CA ARG A 186 -0.67 -21.11 7.29
C ARG A 186 -0.82 -22.15 8.40
N GLU A 187 -0.01 -22.04 9.48
CA GLU A 187 -0.08 -22.93 10.63
C GLU A 187 -1.46 -22.91 11.31
N HIS A 188 -2.07 -21.74 11.36
CA HIS A 188 -3.35 -21.53 12.04
C HIS A 188 -4.57 -21.44 11.12
N ASP A 189 -4.38 -21.63 9.80
CA ASP A 189 -5.42 -21.52 8.76
C ASP A 189 -6.12 -20.13 8.81
N ILE A 190 -5.32 -19.07 8.99
CA ILE A 190 -5.76 -17.67 9.04
C ILE A 190 -5.42 -17.00 7.70
N TRP A 191 -6.30 -16.15 7.18
CA TRP A 191 -6.07 -15.39 5.97
C TRP A 191 -4.88 -14.43 6.12
N PHE A 192 -3.91 -14.49 5.22
CA PHE A 192 -2.79 -13.58 5.20
C PHE A 192 -2.99 -12.48 4.15
N HIS A 193 -3.33 -11.29 4.62
CA HIS A 193 -3.44 -10.09 3.81
C HIS A 193 -2.18 -9.22 3.95
N VAL A 194 -1.67 -8.70 2.84
CA VAL A 194 -0.53 -7.78 2.86
C VAL A 194 -0.93 -6.41 2.33
N ASP A 195 -0.84 -5.39 3.19
CA ASP A 195 -0.93 -3.99 2.78
C ASP A 195 0.40 -3.54 2.17
N GLY A 196 0.46 -3.61 0.86
CA GLY A 196 1.56 -3.14 0.03
C GLY A 196 1.22 -1.85 -0.72
N ALA A 197 0.18 -1.12 -0.29
CA ALA A 197 -0.31 0.07 -0.98
C ALA A 197 0.81 1.06 -1.34
N TYR A 198 1.79 1.22 -0.44
CA TYR A 198 3.01 1.98 -0.70
C TYR A 198 4.17 1.07 -1.11
N GLY A 199 4.65 0.29 -0.17
CA GLY A 199 5.94 -0.36 -0.29
C GLY A 199 5.91 -1.69 -1.02
N GLY A 200 4.76 -2.18 -1.45
CA GLY A 200 4.65 -3.41 -2.25
C GLY A 200 5.47 -3.39 -3.54
N TRP A 201 5.74 -2.21 -4.09
CA TRP A 201 6.65 -2.01 -5.22
C TRP A 201 8.11 -2.30 -4.87
N GLY A 202 8.47 -2.29 -3.58
CA GLY A 202 9.82 -2.57 -3.10
C GLY A 202 10.34 -3.93 -3.51
N VAL A 203 9.47 -4.90 -3.79
CA VAL A 203 9.81 -6.22 -4.32
C VAL A 203 10.64 -6.15 -5.62
N LEU A 204 10.59 -5.02 -6.32
CA LEU A 204 11.33 -4.79 -7.56
C LEU A 204 12.80 -4.37 -7.34
N ASP A 205 13.22 -4.16 -6.10
CA ASP A 205 14.62 -3.96 -5.71
C ASP A 205 15.15 -5.27 -5.12
N GLU A 206 16.02 -5.94 -5.83
CA GLU A 206 16.61 -7.23 -5.43
C GLU A 206 17.30 -7.20 -4.06
N ARG A 207 17.71 -6.01 -3.60
CA ARG A 207 18.37 -5.81 -2.30
C ARG A 207 17.40 -5.92 -1.11
N VAL A 208 16.11 -5.83 -1.36
CA VAL A 208 15.06 -5.92 -0.33
C VAL A 208 14.01 -7.00 -0.64
N GLU A 209 14.10 -7.65 -1.79
CA GLU A 209 13.14 -8.68 -2.24
C GLU A 209 12.94 -9.79 -1.20
N ALA A 210 14.01 -10.21 -0.51
CA ALA A 210 13.95 -11.26 0.51
C ALA A 210 12.97 -10.94 1.65
N ALA A 211 12.75 -9.66 1.96
CA ALA A 211 11.79 -9.25 3.00
C ALA A 211 10.33 -9.56 2.62
N PHE A 212 10.05 -9.73 1.33
CA PHE A 212 8.70 -10.07 0.83
C PHE A 212 8.45 -11.58 0.81
N GLY A 213 9.48 -12.42 0.79
CA GLY A 213 9.36 -13.87 0.76
C GLY A 213 8.64 -14.43 -0.46
N ASP A 214 8.03 -15.60 -0.28
CA ASP A 214 7.24 -16.28 -1.33
C ASP A 214 5.81 -15.72 -1.38
N ARG A 215 5.51 -14.93 -2.42
CA ARG A 215 4.19 -14.32 -2.65
C ARG A 215 3.07 -15.34 -2.94
N SER A 216 3.41 -16.60 -3.25
CA SER A 216 2.41 -17.67 -3.35
C SER A 216 1.74 -18.02 -2.03
N LEU A 217 2.35 -17.60 -0.90
CA LEU A 217 1.82 -17.79 0.44
C LEU A 217 0.85 -16.69 0.88
N TYR A 218 0.75 -15.59 0.12
CA TYR A 218 -0.21 -14.54 0.40
C TYR A 218 -1.61 -14.95 -0.07
N ASP A 219 -2.63 -14.58 0.69
CA ASP A 219 -4.02 -14.78 0.29
C ASP A 219 -4.56 -13.57 -0.47
N SER A 220 -4.18 -12.36 -0.04
CA SER A 220 -4.47 -11.12 -0.75
C SER A 220 -3.40 -10.05 -0.53
N PHE A 221 -3.30 -9.14 -1.50
CA PHE A 221 -2.30 -8.07 -1.52
C PHE A 221 -2.91 -6.79 -2.07
N ALA A 222 -2.78 -5.70 -1.33
CA ALA A 222 -3.18 -4.37 -1.79
C ALA A 222 -1.97 -3.60 -2.30
N VAL A 223 -2.08 -2.97 -3.48
CA VAL A 223 -1.03 -2.10 -4.02
C VAL A 223 -1.62 -0.91 -4.76
N ASP A 224 -0.97 0.26 -4.69
CA ASP A 224 -1.44 1.48 -5.33
C ASP A 224 -0.57 1.87 -6.54
N PRO A 225 -1.04 1.62 -7.77
CA PRO A 225 -0.38 2.17 -8.97
C PRO A 225 -0.29 3.70 -8.97
N HIS A 226 -1.22 4.40 -8.30
CA HIS A 226 -1.18 5.86 -8.20
C HIS A 226 -0.09 6.40 -7.25
N LYS A 227 0.61 5.53 -6.51
CA LYS A 227 1.77 5.89 -5.69
C LYS A 227 3.05 5.77 -6.52
N TRP A 228 3.77 4.69 -6.41
CA TRP A 228 5.12 4.55 -6.98
C TRP A 228 5.15 4.40 -8.51
N LEU A 229 4.12 3.78 -9.12
CA LEU A 229 4.01 3.72 -10.58
C LEU A 229 3.66 5.09 -11.19
N ALA A 230 3.16 6.05 -10.38
CA ALA A 230 2.72 7.38 -10.79
C ALA A 230 1.56 7.35 -11.82
N ALA A 231 0.63 6.43 -11.63
CA ALA A 231 -0.68 6.49 -12.26
C ALA A 231 -1.54 7.63 -11.63
N PRO A 232 -2.64 8.05 -12.23
CA PRO A 232 -3.55 9.03 -11.64
C PRO A 232 -4.14 8.57 -10.31
N VAL A 233 -4.31 9.50 -9.37
CA VAL A 233 -4.97 9.24 -8.09
C VAL A 233 -6.35 8.63 -8.34
N GLY A 234 -6.73 7.65 -7.53
CA GLY A 234 -7.93 6.86 -7.75
C GLY A 234 -7.65 5.52 -8.44
N THR A 235 -6.37 5.10 -8.49
CA THR A 235 -5.95 3.81 -9.08
C THR A 235 -5.25 2.98 -8.02
N GLY A 236 -5.99 2.08 -7.38
CA GLY A 236 -5.51 1.00 -6.51
C GLY A 236 -5.73 -0.35 -7.16
N LEU A 237 -5.15 -1.39 -6.62
CA LEU A 237 -5.30 -2.77 -7.06
C LEU A 237 -5.34 -3.71 -5.85
N THR A 238 -6.28 -4.64 -5.84
CA THR A 238 -6.24 -5.83 -4.99
C THR A 238 -5.84 -7.02 -5.84
N ILE A 239 -4.83 -7.77 -5.40
CA ILE A 239 -4.46 -9.08 -5.92
C ILE A 239 -4.95 -10.12 -4.91
N CYS A 240 -5.54 -11.21 -5.37
CA CYS A 240 -6.10 -12.25 -4.53
C CYS A 240 -5.79 -13.62 -5.11
N ARG A 241 -5.56 -14.61 -4.24
CA ARG A 241 -5.31 -15.98 -4.63
C ARG A 241 -6.55 -16.68 -5.19
N ASP A 242 -7.74 -16.32 -4.66
CA ASP A 242 -9.01 -16.98 -4.98
C ASP A 242 -10.03 -15.97 -5.52
N GLY A 243 -10.27 -16.02 -6.84
CA GLY A 243 -11.27 -15.17 -7.49
C GLY A 243 -12.70 -15.60 -7.21
N ASP A 244 -12.95 -16.88 -6.98
CA ASP A 244 -14.28 -17.38 -6.66
C ASP A 244 -14.70 -16.94 -5.26
N LEU A 245 -13.76 -16.90 -4.31
CA LEU A 245 -14.00 -16.35 -2.97
C LEU A 245 -14.32 -14.85 -3.02
N LEU A 246 -13.61 -14.07 -3.87
CA LEU A 246 -13.95 -12.67 -4.09
C LEU A 246 -15.39 -12.53 -4.62
N GLY A 247 -15.77 -13.39 -5.57
CA GLY A 247 -17.14 -13.46 -6.06
C GLY A 247 -18.15 -13.69 -4.92
N ARG A 248 -17.94 -14.70 -4.11
CA ARG A 248 -18.85 -15.01 -2.98
C ARG A 248 -18.90 -13.88 -1.93
N ALA A 249 -17.79 -13.18 -1.71
CA ALA A 249 -17.71 -12.09 -0.74
C ALA A 249 -18.46 -10.81 -1.19
N PHE A 250 -18.57 -10.56 -2.51
CA PHE A 250 -19.02 -9.27 -3.05
C PHE A 250 -20.13 -9.37 -4.11
N SER A 251 -20.42 -10.58 -4.65
CA SER A 251 -21.44 -10.72 -5.69
C SER A 251 -22.83 -10.35 -5.18
N ILE A 252 -23.62 -9.83 -6.09
CA ILE A 252 -25.02 -9.54 -5.90
C ILE A 252 -25.85 -10.34 -6.92
N GLU A 253 -27.06 -10.76 -6.56
CA GLU A 253 -28.00 -11.28 -7.55
C GLU A 253 -28.23 -10.22 -8.63
N SER A 254 -27.88 -10.57 -9.87
CA SER A 254 -28.06 -9.66 -11.00
C SER A 254 -29.51 -9.29 -11.20
N GLY A 255 -29.80 -7.99 -11.19
CA GLY A 255 -31.13 -7.49 -11.55
C GLY A 255 -31.56 -7.99 -12.95
N ALA A 256 -32.86 -8.05 -13.20
CA ALA A 256 -33.43 -8.59 -14.43
C ALA A 256 -32.82 -7.98 -15.73
N TYR A 257 -32.50 -6.68 -15.69
CA TYR A 257 -31.88 -5.95 -16.81
C TYR A 257 -30.43 -6.39 -17.11
N LEU A 258 -29.74 -6.98 -16.16
CA LEU A 258 -28.38 -7.51 -16.34
C LEU A 258 -28.39 -8.95 -16.87
N ARG A 259 -29.44 -9.73 -16.55
CA ARG A 259 -29.58 -11.13 -17.03
C ARG A 259 -29.75 -11.19 -18.56
N GLU A 260 -30.39 -10.20 -19.15
CA GLU A 260 -30.55 -10.09 -20.61
C GLU A 260 -29.19 -9.88 -21.30
N ARG A 261 -28.28 -9.14 -20.67
CA ARG A 261 -26.92 -8.93 -21.17
C ARG A 261 -26.06 -10.20 -21.12
N SER A 262 -26.12 -10.97 -20.06
CA SER A 262 -25.39 -12.24 -19.95
C SER A 262 -25.77 -13.25 -21.04
N ARG A 263 -27.01 -13.13 -21.58
CA ARG A 263 -27.48 -13.91 -22.71
C ARG A 263 -27.07 -13.35 -24.08
N ALA A 264 -26.93 -12.02 -24.17
CA ALA A 264 -26.62 -11.33 -25.42
C ALA A 264 -25.11 -11.25 -25.73
N MET A 265 -24.26 -11.44 -24.75
CA MET A 265 -22.80 -11.43 -24.87
C MET A 265 -22.24 -12.66 -24.16
N PRO A 266 -22.20 -13.82 -24.82
CA PRO A 266 -21.50 -14.95 -24.26
C PRO A 266 -20.01 -14.58 -24.08
N VAL A 267 -19.60 -14.48 -22.84
CA VAL A 267 -18.20 -14.17 -22.42
C VAL A 267 -17.36 -15.45 -22.44
N GLU A 268 -17.84 -16.48 -23.08
CA GLU A 268 -17.13 -17.76 -23.30
C GLU A 268 -16.25 -17.67 -24.54
N ASP A 269 -15.30 -16.74 -24.53
CA ASP A 269 -14.10 -16.95 -25.33
C ASP A 269 -13.07 -17.68 -24.43
N ALA A 270 -13.33 -18.97 -24.21
CA ALA A 270 -12.44 -19.86 -23.48
C ALA A 270 -11.06 -19.99 -24.18
N GLU A 271 -10.93 -19.51 -25.41
CA GLU A 271 -9.69 -19.43 -26.17
C GLU A 271 -9.00 -18.06 -26.07
N SER A 272 -9.62 -17.09 -25.38
CA SER A 272 -8.95 -15.82 -25.16
C SER A 272 -7.73 -16.02 -24.28
N PRO A 273 -6.51 -15.66 -24.73
CA PRO A 273 -5.30 -15.76 -23.91
C PRO A 273 -5.37 -14.92 -22.62
N TRP A 274 -6.44 -14.16 -22.44
CA TRP A 274 -6.68 -13.22 -21.33
C TRP A 274 -7.68 -13.74 -20.29
N GLY A 275 -8.22 -14.96 -20.45
CA GLY A 275 -9.17 -15.55 -19.52
C GLY A 275 -10.56 -14.90 -19.52
N VAL A 276 -11.43 -15.37 -18.66
CA VAL A 276 -12.82 -14.90 -18.55
C VAL A 276 -12.84 -13.46 -18.03
N ILE A 277 -13.22 -12.51 -18.89
CA ILE A 277 -13.33 -11.07 -18.55
C ILE A 277 -14.60 -10.79 -17.72
N GLY A 278 -15.49 -11.78 -17.55
CA GLY A 278 -16.83 -11.58 -17.01
C GLY A 278 -16.97 -11.53 -15.48
N GLY A 279 -15.97 -12.03 -14.72
CA GLY A 279 -16.09 -12.19 -13.26
C GLY A 279 -15.71 -10.97 -12.40
N THR A 280 -15.00 -10.00 -12.98
CA THR A 280 -14.41 -8.91 -12.18
C THR A 280 -15.41 -7.86 -11.66
N MET A 281 -16.67 -7.90 -12.12
CA MET A 281 -17.77 -7.04 -11.60
C MET A 281 -18.09 -7.35 -10.15
N ASP A 282 -17.96 -8.63 -9.78
CA ASP A 282 -18.33 -9.15 -8.48
C ASP A 282 -17.14 -9.24 -7.51
N TRP A 283 -15.97 -8.69 -7.90
CA TRP A 283 -14.74 -8.77 -7.11
C TRP A 283 -14.46 -7.54 -6.25
N GLY A 284 -15.48 -6.75 -5.93
CA GLY A 284 -15.29 -5.55 -5.11
C GLY A 284 -16.58 -4.80 -4.84
N VAL A 285 -16.42 -3.66 -4.18
CA VAL A 285 -17.55 -2.84 -3.72
C VAL A 285 -18.12 -1.89 -4.79
N ASP A 286 -17.36 -1.63 -5.86
CA ASP A 286 -17.74 -0.70 -6.92
C ASP A 286 -18.38 -1.46 -8.07
N PHE A 287 -19.66 -1.21 -8.35
CA PHE A 287 -20.33 -1.76 -9.55
C PHE A 287 -19.96 -0.96 -10.80
N SER A 288 -20.28 0.33 -10.82
CA SER A 288 -19.91 1.23 -11.91
C SER A 288 -18.59 1.94 -11.59
N MET A 289 -17.55 1.66 -12.36
CA MET A 289 -16.25 2.29 -12.17
C MET A 289 -15.61 2.66 -13.52
N PRO A 290 -14.73 3.68 -13.55
CA PRO A 290 -13.97 4.01 -14.74
C PRO A 290 -12.97 2.90 -15.08
N THR A 291 -12.60 2.76 -16.33
CA THR A 291 -11.50 1.92 -16.77
C THR A 291 -10.17 2.50 -16.24
N ARG A 292 -9.48 1.76 -15.38
CA ARG A 292 -8.22 2.18 -14.74
C ARG A 292 -6.98 1.55 -15.36
N GLY A 293 -7.15 0.51 -16.16
CA GLY A 293 -6.06 -0.22 -16.79
C GLY A 293 -5.33 0.58 -17.86
N LEU A 294 -6.00 1.41 -18.65
CA LEU A 294 -5.35 2.16 -19.73
C LEU A 294 -4.21 3.08 -19.23
N PRO A 295 -4.38 3.94 -18.21
CA PRO A 295 -3.26 4.74 -17.70
C PRO A 295 -2.13 3.87 -17.10
N VAL A 296 -2.43 2.75 -16.45
CA VAL A 296 -1.44 1.81 -15.92
C VAL A 296 -0.69 1.13 -17.07
N TRP A 297 -1.41 0.60 -18.05
CA TRP A 297 -0.86 0.00 -19.25
C TRP A 297 0.08 0.97 -20.00
N ALA A 298 -0.35 2.23 -20.16
CA ALA A 298 0.42 3.24 -20.85
C ALA A 298 1.79 3.50 -20.16
N VAL A 299 1.82 3.61 -18.82
CA VAL A 299 3.08 3.75 -18.07
C VAL A 299 3.95 2.51 -18.23
N LEU A 300 3.38 1.31 -18.08
CA LEU A 300 4.13 0.07 -18.23
C LEU A 300 4.69 -0.10 -19.66
N LYS A 301 3.95 0.35 -20.67
CA LYS A 301 4.45 0.38 -22.07
C LYS A 301 5.57 1.39 -22.28
N GLU A 302 5.52 2.53 -21.57
CA GLU A 302 6.55 3.58 -21.67
C GLU A 302 7.87 3.16 -21.06
N ILE A 303 7.84 2.63 -19.82
CA ILE A 303 9.08 2.39 -19.06
C ILE A 303 9.50 0.92 -19.01
N GLY A 304 8.58 -0.01 -19.24
CA GLY A 304 8.79 -1.45 -19.12
C GLY A 304 9.04 -1.93 -17.69
N ALA A 305 9.23 -3.23 -17.55
CA ALA A 305 9.52 -3.84 -16.24
C ALA A 305 10.88 -3.34 -15.69
N GLU A 306 11.90 -3.27 -16.53
CA GLU A 306 13.24 -2.82 -16.10
C GLU A 306 13.24 -1.34 -15.70
N GLY A 307 12.57 -0.47 -16.44
CA GLY A 307 12.46 0.94 -16.07
C GLY A 307 11.72 1.14 -14.73
N MET A 308 10.76 0.24 -14.40
CA MET A 308 10.12 0.28 -13.08
C MET A 308 11.05 -0.22 -11.97
N ARG A 309 11.84 -1.29 -12.20
CA ARG A 309 12.88 -1.76 -11.26
C ARG A 309 13.93 -0.68 -10.99
N GLU A 310 14.43 -0.05 -12.03
CA GLU A 310 15.39 1.06 -11.91
C GLU A 310 14.80 2.24 -11.12
N ARG A 311 13.54 2.59 -11.36
CA ARG A 311 12.84 3.64 -10.60
C ARG A 311 12.78 3.30 -9.11
N VAL A 312 12.41 2.08 -8.74
CA VAL A 312 12.34 1.65 -7.33
C VAL A 312 13.71 1.67 -6.69
N ARG A 313 14.73 1.08 -7.34
CA ARG A 313 16.13 1.10 -6.86
C ARG A 313 16.62 2.52 -6.62
N ARG A 314 16.46 3.41 -7.59
CA ARG A 314 16.85 4.81 -7.49
C ARG A 314 16.16 5.54 -6.34
N HIS A 315 14.87 5.34 -6.14
CA HIS A 315 14.14 5.97 -5.04
C HIS A 315 14.56 5.43 -3.67
N ASN A 316 14.85 4.14 -3.55
CA ASN A 316 15.44 3.58 -2.35
C ASN A 316 16.85 4.15 -2.09
N ASP A 317 17.63 4.37 -3.14
CA ASP A 317 18.96 5.00 -3.02
C ASP A 317 18.87 6.46 -2.54
N PHE A 318 17.85 7.22 -2.93
CA PHE A 318 17.64 8.56 -2.42
C PHE A 318 17.41 8.58 -0.90
N ALA A 319 16.62 7.66 -0.36
CA ALA A 319 16.45 7.54 1.08
C ALA A 319 17.76 7.16 1.79
N ARG A 320 18.54 6.22 1.21
CA ARG A 320 19.87 5.85 1.72
C ARG A 320 20.87 7.00 1.67
N MET A 321 20.79 7.86 0.65
CA MET A 321 21.64 9.07 0.57
C MET A 321 21.32 10.04 1.71
N VAL A 322 20.06 10.27 2.05
CA VAL A 322 19.67 11.07 3.23
C VAL A 322 20.22 10.45 4.50
N ALA A 323 20.08 9.14 4.67
CA ALA A 323 20.60 8.43 5.83
C ALA A 323 22.13 8.53 5.95
N ALA A 324 22.84 8.38 4.84
CA ALA A 324 24.30 8.52 4.81
C ALA A 324 24.74 9.94 5.23
N ARG A 325 24.06 10.99 4.73
CA ARG A 325 24.33 12.37 5.14
C ARG A 325 23.98 12.58 6.62
N ALA A 326 22.85 12.06 7.11
CA ALA A 326 22.46 12.19 8.50
C ALA A 326 23.47 11.55 9.48
N ARG A 327 24.19 10.51 9.05
CA ARG A 327 25.28 9.92 9.85
C ARG A 327 26.61 10.68 9.77
N ALA A 328 26.86 11.36 8.66
CA ALA A 328 28.10 12.09 8.46
C ALA A 328 28.12 13.49 9.09
N GLU A 329 26.94 14.06 9.37
CA GLU A 329 26.80 15.39 9.95
C GLU A 329 26.49 15.29 11.45
N GLU A 330 27.33 15.89 12.29
CA GLU A 330 27.15 15.87 13.77
C GLU A 330 25.85 16.52 14.24
N GLU A 331 25.27 17.40 13.42
CA GLU A 331 24.06 18.15 13.70
C GLU A 331 22.79 17.41 13.23
N LEU A 332 22.90 16.23 12.67
CA LEU A 332 21.78 15.42 12.24
C LEU A 332 21.68 14.11 13.00
N GLU A 333 20.47 13.65 13.23
CA GLU A 333 20.17 12.35 13.81
C GLU A 333 19.28 11.53 12.89
N LEU A 334 19.76 10.37 12.45
CA LEU A 334 18.95 9.38 11.75
C LEU A 334 18.07 8.64 12.76
N LEU A 335 16.75 8.61 12.53
CA LEU A 335 15.79 8.00 13.46
C LEU A 335 15.33 6.61 13.04
N SER A 336 15.50 6.26 11.76
CA SER A 336 15.18 4.94 11.21
C SER A 336 16.06 4.65 10.01
N GLU A 337 16.58 3.42 9.93
CA GLU A 337 17.29 2.94 8.74
C GLU A 337 16.32 2.77 7.56
N PRO A 338 16.58 3.40 6.40
CA PRO A 338 15.74 3.23 5.25
C PRO A 338 15.82 1.80 4.68
N GLN A 339 14.73 1.07 4.74
CA GLN A 339 14.59 -0.18 4.01
C GLN A 339 14.08 0.06 2.59
N LEU A 340 13.09 0.95 2.47
CA LEU A 340 12.53 1.42 1.21
C LEU A 340 12.84 2.92 0.98
N SER A 341 11.98 3.63 0.29
CA SER A 341 12.19 5.00 -0.18
C SER A 341 11.80 6.10 0.82
N ILE A 342 11.70 5.77 2.11
CA ILE A 342 11.43 6.73 3.19
C ILE A 342 12.68 6.91 4.04
N ALA A 343 13.05 8.17 4.31
CA ALA A 343 14.09 8.53 5.26
C ALA A 343 13.48 9.37 6.39
N CYS A 344 13.75 8.97 7.64
CA CYS A 344 13.31 9.66 8.85
C CYS A 344 14.54 10.16 9.62
N PHE A 345 14.70 11.46 9.71
CA PHE A 345 15.83 12.11 10.38
C PHE A 345 15.40 13.42 11.02
N ARG A 346 16.27 14.03 11.82
CA ARG A 346 16.02 15.35 12.42
C ARG A 346 17.31 16.14 12.55
N TYR A 347 17.17 17.45 12.68
CA TYR A 347 18.25 18.34 13.10
C TYR A 347 18.38 18.27 14.62
N ARG A 348 19.60 18.00 15.10
CA ARG A 348 19.93 17.88 16.52
C ARG A 348 21.25 18.57 16.79
N PRO A 349 21.24 19.84 17.29
CA PRO A 349 22.46 20.53 17.67
C PRO A 349 23.25 19.73 18.70
N PRO A 350 24.60 19.76 18.64
CA PRO A 350 25.43 19.13 19.67
C PRO A 350 25.05 19.62 21.07
N GLY A 351 24.90 18.68 22.01
CA GLY A 351 24.56 18.96 23.40
C GLY A 351 23.08 19.24 23.68
N TRP A 352 22.19 19.14 22.68
CA TRP A 352 20.74 19.25 22.90
C TRP A 352 20.14 17.86 23.13
N ASP A 353 19.56 17.64 24.32
CA ASP A 353 18.95 16.38 24.74
C ASP A 353 17.48 16.54 25.18
N ASP A 354 16.96 17.77 25.25
CA ASP A 354 15.56 18.06 25.58
C ASP A 354 14.66 17.76 24.36
N GLU A 355 13.87 16.69 24.45
CA GLU A 355 13.01 16.25 23.35
C GLU A 355 11.94 17.27 22.97
N ALA A 356 11.37 18.01 23.94
CA ALA A 356 10.37 19.04 23.64
C ALA A 356 10.99 20.21 22.87
N ARG A 357 12.22 20.59 23.23
CA ARG A 357 12.98 21.63 22.53
C ARG A 357 13.37 21.17 21.12
N LEU A 358 13.80 19.91 20.97
CA LEU A 358 14.13 19.32 19.66
C LEU A 358 12.90 19.21 18.76
N GLU A 359 11.74 18.84 19.29
CA GLU A 359 10.48 18.82 18.56
C GLU A 359 10.11 20.22 18.07
N GLY A 360 10.14 21.24 18.94
CA GLY A 360 9.87 22.63 18.60
C GLY A 360 10.78 23.14 17.47
N LEU A 361 12.09 22.85 17.57
CA LEU A 361 13.08 23.24 16.56
C LEU A 361 12.77 22.58 15.22
N ASN A 362 12.54 21.28 15.17
CA ASN A 362 12.29 20.54 13.93
C ASN A 362 10.92 20.86 13.30
N ALA A 363 9.91 21.17 14.12
CA ALA A 363 8.64 21.72 13.64
C ALA A 363 8.82 23.10 12.99
N GLY A 364 9.67 23.96 13.58
CA GLY A 364 10.08 25.24 13.00
C GLY A 364 10.81 25.08 11.67
N ILE A 365 11.78 24.15 11.58
CA ILE A 365 12.49 23.82 10.34
C ILE A 365 11.50 23.37 9.26
N LEU A 366 10.57 22.48 9.58
CA LEU A 366 9.56 22.02 8.63
C LEU A 366 8.67 23.18 8.12
N SER A 367 8.31 24.11 9.00
CA SER A 367 7.53 25.30 8.63
C SER A 367 8.31 26.18 7.65
N GLU A 368 9.59 26.42 7.91
CA GLU A 368 10.46 27.22 7.04
C GLU A 368 10.70 26.54 5.69
N LEU A 369 10.94 25.22 5.65
CA LEU A 369 11.03 24.45 4.40
C LEU A 369 9.78 24.63 3.53
N ARG A 370 8.59 24.60 4.14
CA ARG A 370 7.32 24.85 3.45
C ARG A 370 7.20 26.28 2.92
N ARG A 371 7.71 27.25 3.67
CA ARG A 371 7.71 28.67 3.27
C ARG A 371 8.66 28.91 2.09
N VAL A 372 9.86 28.35 2.15
CA VAL A 372 10.86 28.44 1.07
C VAL A 372 10.38 27.68 -0.18
N GLY A 373 9.79 26.51 -0.02
CA GLY A 373 9.11 25.77 -1.09
C GLY A 373 10.04 25.09 -2.10
N ARG A 374 11.35 24.90 -1.77
CA ARG A 374 12.31 24.15 -2.59
C ARG A 374 12.29 22.66 -2.24
N SER A 375 12.19 22.35 -0.93
CA SER A 375 12.15 21.02 -0.35
C SER A 375 10.91 20.88 0.50
N LEU A 376 10.11 19.86 0.27
CA LEU A 376 8.78 19.72 0.87
C LEU A 376 8.60 18.33 1.50
N PRO A 377 9.31 18.01 2.60
CA PRO A 377 9.08 16.77 3.36
C PRO A 377 7.81 16.88 4.22
N SER A 378 7.34 15.76 4.74
CA SER A 378 6.38 15.71 5.85
C SER A 378 7.10 15.49 7.18
N SER A 379 6.33 15.35 8.26
CA SER A 379 6.80 14.87 9.55
C SER A 379 6.14 13.55 9.92
N THR A 380 6.75 12.86 10.86
CA THR A 380 6.16 11.72 11.57
C THR A 380 6.76 11.64 12.97
N ASN A 381 6.31 10.64 13.75
CA ASN A 381 6.89 10.30 15.03
C ASN A 381 7.57 8.94 14.94
N VAL A 382 8.81 8.83 15.37
CA VAL A 382 9.58 7.58 15.40
C VAL A 382 10.03 7.29 16.83
N GLY A 383 9.37 6.34 17.47
CA GLY A 383 9.68 5.99 18.86
C GLY A 383 9.55 7.15 19.83
N GLY A 384 8.49 7.95 19.72
CA GLY A 384 8.25 9.13 20.55
C GLY A 384 9.00 10.40 20.12
N ARG A 385 9.85 10.35 19.08
CA ARG A 385 10.69 11.45 18.61
C ARG A 385 10.15 12.04 17.31
N PHE A 386 10.04 13.37 17.22
CA PHE A 386 9.67 14.07 16.01
C PHE A 386 10.72 13.84 14.90
N ALA A 387 10.27 13.46 13.73
CA ALA A 387 11.09 13.22 12.55
C ALA A 387 10.65 14.10 11.37
N LEU A 388 11.60 14.66 10.65
CA LEU A 388 11.43 15.06 9.26
C LEU A 388 11.41 13.78 8.43
N ARG A 389 10.38 13.64 7.59
CA ARG A 389 10.12 12.42 6.83
C ARG A 389 10.04 12.73 5.34
N ALA A 390 11.01 12.24 4.60
CA ALA A 390 11.06 12.35 3.14
C ALA A 390 10.70 11.01 2.50
N CYS A 391 9.71 11.01 1.60
CA CYS A 391 9.28 9.84 0.84
C CYS A 391 9.54 10.06 -0.65
N TYR A 392 10.40 9.24 -1.24
CA TYR A 392 10.81 9.33 -2.63
C TYR A 392 10.03 8.34 -3.49
N ILE A 393 8.92 8.81 -4.08
CA ILE A 393 8.11 8.06 -5.06
C ILE A 393 7.76 8.88 -6.30
N ASN A 394 8.14 10.16 -6.32
CA ASN A 394 7.90 11.01 -7.48
C ASN A 394 8.91 10.66 -8.59
N PRO A 395 8.46 10.29 -9.81
CA PRO A 395 9.36 9.93 -10.91
C PRO A 395 10.33 11.07 -11.31
N ARG A 396 10.05 12.29 -10.86
CA ARG A 396 10.87 13.49 -11.12
C ARG A 396 11.90 13.77 -10.01
N ASN A 397 11.90 12.98 -8.91
CA ASN A 397 12.95 13.12 -7.90
C ASN A 397 14.32 12.86 -8.53
N ASP A 398 15.32 13.62 -8.12
CA ASP A 398 16.71 13.48 -8.55
C ASP A 398 17.69 13.72 -7.39
N HIS A 399 18.98 13.47 -7.62
CA HIS A 399 20.04 13.59 -6.62
C HIS A 399 20.18 15.02 -6.06
N GLU A 400 19.98 16.04 -6.91
CA GLU A 400 20.12 17.45 -6.51
C GLU A 400 19.04 17.82 -5.48
N HIS A 401 17.80 17.35 -5.67
CA HIS A 401 16.71 17.60 -4.72
C HIS A 401 16.89 16.86 -3.40
N VAL A 402 17.54 15.67 -3.41
CA VAL A 402 17.92 14.97 -2.18
C VAL A 402 18.95 15.76 -1.40
N LYS A 403 20.01 16.22 -2.09
CA LYS A 403 21.06 17.05 -1.49
C LYS A 403 20.50 18.35 -0.94
N LEU A 404 19.68 19.04 -1.74
CA LEU A 404 19.04 20.29 -1.37
C LEU A 404 18.20 20.19 -0.09
N LEU A 405 17.46 19.08 0.08
CA LEU A 405 16.69 18.85 1.32
C LEU A 405 17.58 18.87 2.57
N VAL A 406 18.69 18.14 2.53
CA VAL A 406 19.58 18.05 3.71
C VAL A 406 20.31 19.38 3.94
N ASP A 407 20.77 20.03 2.87
CA ASP A 407 21.43 21.34 2.97
C ASP A 407 20.48 22.41 3.52
N ASP A 408 19.22 22.45 3.07
CA ASP A 408 18.17 23.33 3.60
C ASP A 408 17.90 23.09 5.10
N VAL A 409 17.84 21.80 5.52
CA VAL A 409 17.64 21.44 6.95
C VAL A 409 18.79 21.93 7.81
N LEU A 410 20.04 21.76 7.37
CA LEU A 410 21.22 22.23 8.09
C LEU A 410 21.26 23.77 8.16
N GLU A 411 21.05 24.49 7.06
CA GLU A 411 21.05 25.94 7.01
C GLU A 411 19.98 26.54 7.94
N ILE A 412 18.74 26.06 7.79
CA ILE A 412 17.61 26.55 8.59
C ILE A 412 17.78 26.15 10.06
N GLY A 413 18.24 24.93 10.31
CA GLY A 413 18.46 24.41 11.66
C GLY A 413 19.48 25.23 12.44
N ARG A 414 20.65 25.55 11.84
CA ARG A 414 21.68 26.40 12.44
C ARG A 414 21.14 27.79 12.79
N ARG A 415 20.38 28.39 11.88
CA ARG A 415 19.77 29.71 12.10
C ARG A 415 18.78 29.67 13.26
N LEU A 416 17.82 28.76 13.24
CA LEU A 416 16.80 28.68 14.29
C LEU A 416 17.37 28.26 15.67
N ALA A 417 18.38 27.42 15.69
CA ALA A 417 19.06 27.02 16.93
C ALA A 417 19.83 28.18 17.57
N ALA A 418 20.35 29.10 16.76
CA ALA A 418 21.03 30.30 17.28
C ALA A 418 20.07 31.36 17.81
N GLU A 419 18.79 31.31 17.40
CA GLU A 419 17.72 32.23 17.85
C GLU A 419 16.99 31.70 19.12
N ALA A 420 17.15 30.41 19.48
CA ALA A 420 16.45 29.71 20.55
C ALA A 420 17.26 29.62 21.85
#